data_7cd006dc7dccd85e2c957b92fee15316
#
_entry.id   7cd006dc7dccd85e2c957b92fee15316
#
_cell.length_a   1.000
_cell.length_b   1.000
_cell.length_c   1.000
_cell.angle_alpha   90.00
_cell.angle_beta   90.00
_cell.angle_gamma   90.00
#
_symmetry.space_group_name_H-M   'P 1'
#
loop_
_entity.id
_entity.type
_entity.pdbx_description
1 polymer ?
#
loop_
_entity_poly.entity_id
_entity_poly.type
_entity_poly.pdbx_seq_one_letter_code
_entity_poly.pdbx_strand_id
1 'polypeptide(L)'
;VEAKEMSLDDVVTYIATAVANRAAEGNNFGTVLIPEGLIEFIPAIKKLIAELNEVLTDPATGESREFASAEEQIAFVKGAIAKDNLAVLESLPADVARQLCLDRDPHGNVQVSLIETEKLLSRMVAEKLAAWKKEGKFVGKFSAQHHFFGYEGRCAAPSNYDADYCYSLGFNASRLIANGKTGYMSIIKNTTAPAAEWIAGGVP
;
A
#
# COMPACT_ATOMS: atom_id res chain seq x y z
N VAL A 1 6.45 -13.68 3.29
CA VAL A 1 6.43 -13.57 1.82
C VAL A 1 7.84 -13.34 1.32
N GLU A 2 8.48 -12.23 1.66
CA GLU A 2 9.84 -11.88 1.18
C GLU A 2 10.88 -12.94 1.54
N ALA A 3 10.94 -13.38 2.80
CA ALA A 3 11.88 -14.40 3.25
C ALA A 3 11.70 -15.79 2.59
N LYS A 4 10.56 -16.05 1.97
CA LYS A 4 10.24 -17.27 1.22
C LYS A 4 10.23 -17.04 -0.28
N GLU A 5 10.53 -15.83 -0.75
CA GLU A 5 10.48 -15.43 -2.17
C GLU A 5 9.17 -15.79 -2.88
N MET A 6 8.05 -15.69 -2.16
CA MET A 6 6.73 -16.06 -2.68
C MET A 6 6.30 -15.08 -3.78
N SER A 7 5.86 -15.63 -4.89
CA SER A 7 5.18 -14.89 -5.95
C SER A 7 3.75 -14.51 -5.55
N LEU A 8 3.12 -13.62 -6.30
CA LEU A 8 1.70 -13.30 -6.10
C LEU A 8 0.81 -14.54 -6.27
N ASP A 9 1.10 -15.40 -7.26
CA ASP A 9 0.36 -16.64 -7.48
C ASP A 9 0.54 -17.65 -6.32
N ASP A 10 1.72 -17.70 -5.69
CA ASP A 10 1.94 -18.52 -4.49
C ASP A 10 1.07 -18.06 -3.33
N VAL A 11 0.97 -16.75 -3.11
CA VAL A 11 0.09 -16.18 -2.08
C VAL A 11 -1.37 -16.51 -2.37
N VAL A 12 -1.81 -16.31 -3.61
CA VAL A 12 -3.17 -16.65 -4.06
C VAL A 12 -3.44 -18.14 -3.89
N THR A 13 -2.49 -18.99 -4.27
CA THR A 13 -2.58 -20.45 -4.13
C THR A 13 -2.66 -20.86 -2.67
N TYR A 14 -1.87 -20.25 -1.81
CA TYR A 14 -1.91 -20.52 -0.38
C TYR A 14 -3.30 -20.20 0.22
N ILE A 15 -3.87 -19.04 -0.10
CA ILE A 15 -5.21 -18.65 0.36
C ILE A 15 -6.27 -19.60 -0.22
N ALA A 16 -6.23 -19.85 -1.53
CA ALA A 16 -7.19 -20.74 -2.20
C ALA A 16 -7.16 -22.17 -1.62
N THR A 17 -5.96 -22.68 -1.29
CA THR A 17 -5.80 -24.00 -0.66
C THR A 17 -6.43 -24.03 0.74
N ALA A 18 -6.21 -23.00 1.54
CA ALA A 18 -6.82 -22.90 2.86
C ALA A 18 -8.35 -22.86 2.78
N VAL A 19 -8.90 -22.08 1.82
CA VAL A 19 -10.35 -22.03 1.58
C VAL A 19 -10.90 -23.37 1.12
N ALA A 20 -10.22 -24.04 0.19
CA ALA A 20 -10.67 -25.33 -0.34
C ALA A 20 -10.66 -26.43 0.73
N ASN A 21 -9.61 -26.51 1.54
CA ASN A 21 -9.50 -27.48 2.63
C ASN A 21 -10.60 -27.27 3.68
N ARG A 22 -10.83 -26.04 4.10
CA ARG A 22 -11.91 -25.70 5.05
C ARG A 22 -13.29 -26.04 4.50
N ALA A 23 -13.54 -25.76 3.22
CA ALA A 23 -14.79 -26.11 2.57
C ALA A 23 -15.00 -27.64 2.50
N ALA A 24 -13.97 -28.42 2.26
CA ALA A 24 -14.02 -29.88 2.26
C ALA A 24 -14.36 -30.46 3.65
N GLU A 25 -13.97 -29.76 4.71
CA GLU A 25 -14.34 -30.11 6.10
C GLU A 25 -15.72 -29.60 6.52
N GLY A 26 -16.49 -28.98 5.63
CA GLY A 26 -17.79 -28.39 5.93
C GLY A 26 -17.73 -26.96 6.51
N ASN A 27 -16.54 -26.38 6.66
CA ASN A 27 -16.29 -25.06 7.22
C ASN A 27 -16.15 -24.00 6.12
N ASN A 28 -17.21 -23.77 5.33
CA ASN A 28 -17.17 -22.86 4.17
C ASN A 28 -17.28 -21.36 4.59
N PHE A 29 -16.54 -20.97 5.63
CA PHE A 29 -16.44 -19.60 6.14
C PHE A 29 -15.05 -19.37 6.75
N GLY A 30 -14.67 -18.11 6.91
CA GLY A 30 -13.40 -17.74 7.55
C GLY A 30 -13.02 -16.29 7.33
N THR A 31 -11.96 -15.87 8.00
CA THR A 31 -11.36 -14.54 7.86
C THR A 31 -9.94 -14.66 7.36
N VAL A 32 -9.57 -13.82 6.40
CA VAL A 32 -8.20 -13.70 5.89
C VAL A 32 -7.68 -12.32 6.27
N LEU A 33 -6.63 -12.26 7.07
CA LEU A 33 -5.95 -11.02 7.42
C LEU A 33 -4.83 -10.76 6.42
N ILE A 34 -4.90 -9.61 5.76
CA ILE A 34 -3.95 -9.20 4.73
C ILE A 34 -3.20 -7.97 5.24
N PRO A 35 -1.85 -8.04 5.37
CA PRO A 35 -1.06 -6.86 5.70
C PRO A 35 -1.17 -5.79 4.60
N GLU A 36 -1.32 -4.52 4.97
CA GLU A 36 -1.49 -3.39 4.06
C GLU A 36 -0.34 -3.32 3.02
N GLY A 37 0.90 -3.53 3.46
CA GLY A 37 2.09 -3.50 2.60
C GLY A 37 2.41 -4.82 1.87
N LEU A 38 1.53 -5.81 1.86
CA LEU A 38 1.83 -7.15 1.32
C LEU A 38 2.42 -7.12 -0.10
N ILE A 39 1.89 -6.27 -0.96
CA ILE A 39 2.29 -6.16 -2.37
C ILE A 39 3.77 -5.76 -2.51
N GLU A 40 4.24 -4.84 -1.67
CA GLU A 40 5.63 -4.38 -1.67
C GLU A 40 6.63 -5.48 -1.24
N PHE A 41 6.16 -6.50 -0.54
CA PHE A 41 6.97 -7.63 -0.08
C PHE A 41 6.98 -8.82 -1.05
N ILE A 42 6.33 -8.70 -2.20
CA ILE A 42 6.42 -9.69 -3.28
C ILE A 42 7.62 -9.32 -4.16
N PRO A 43 8.69 -10.16 -4.24
CA PRO A 43 9.95 -9.76 -4.85
C PRO A 43 9.85 -9.26 -6.29
N ALA A 44 8.98 -9.89 -7.10
CA ALA A 44 8.77 -9.48 -8.48
C ALA A 44 8.10 -8.10 -8.58
N ILE A 45 7.11 -7.83 -7.73
CA ILE A 45 6.40 -6.53 -7.71
C ILE A 45 7.30 -5.45 -7.13
N LYS A 46 8.10 -5.76 -6.10
CA LYS A 46 9.10 -4.85 -5.54
C LYS A 46 10.11 -4.38 -6.58
N LYS A 47 10.60 -5.30 -7.43
CA LYS A 47 11.49 -4.96 -8.55
C LYS A 47 10.79 -4.08 -9.59
N LEU A 48 9.57 -4.43 -9.96
CA LEU A 48 8.75 -3.63 -10.86
C LEU A 48 8.55 -2.20 -10.33
N ILE A 49 8.15 -2.04 -9.06
CA ILE A 49 7.95 -0.73 -8.43
C ILE A 49 9.24 0.09 -8.43
N ALA A 50 10.38 -0.53 -8.11
CA ALA A 50 11.68 0.15 -8.13
C ALA A 50 12.02 0.68 -9.52
N GLU A 51 11.83 -0.13 -10.57
CA GLU A 51 12.06 0.29 -11.95
C GLU A 51 11.06 1.35 -12.43
N LEU A 52 9.78 1.23 -12.04
CA LEU A 52 8.77 2.27 -12.32
C LEU A 52 9.14 3.62 -11.70
N ASN A 53 9.65 3.62 -10.47
CA ASN A 53 10.12 4.83 -9.83
C ASN A 53 11.31 5.44 -10.59
N GLU A 54 12.25 4.63 -11.05
CA GLU A 54 13.41 5.07 -11.80
C GLU A 54 13.02 5.65 -13.17
N VAL A 55 12.22 4.93 -13.98
CA VAL A 55 11.88 5.37 -15.34
C VAL A 55 10.94 6.57 -15.39
N LEU A 56 10.10 6.74 -14.36
CA LEU A 56 9.13 7.84 -14.26
C LEU A 56 9.70 9.08 -13.53
N THR A 57 10.91 9.00 -13.01
CA THR A 57 11.63 10.16 -12.47
C THR A 57 12.46 10.81 -13.58
N ASP A 58 12.43 12.12 -13.68
CA ASP A 58 13.32 12.86 -14.58
C ASP A 58 14.73 12.91 -13.97
N PRO A 59 15.73 12.33 -14.63
CA PRO A 59 17.09 12.32 -14.10
C PRO A 59 17.74 13.70 -13.98
N ALA A 60 17.21 14.71 -14.66
CA ALA A 60 17.74 16.06 -14.62
C ALA A 60 17.20 16.87 -13.43
N THR A 61 15.96 16.66 -13.04
CA THR A 61 15.29 17.41 -11.98
C THR A 61 15.07 16.61 -10.71
N GLY A 62 15.05 15.27 -10.80
CA GLY A 62 14.66 14.37 -9.70
C GLY A 62 13.17 14.37 -9.40
N GLU A 63 12.36 15.01 -10.23
CA GLU A 63 10.91 15.09 -10.10
C GLU A 63 10.22 14.08 -11.02
N SER A 64 8.92 13.89 -10.83
CA SER A 64 8.12 13.04 -11.71
C SER A 64 8.09 13.62 -13.13
N ARG A 65 8.27 12.77 -14.15
CA ARG A 65 8.12 13.15 -15.55
C ARG A 65 6.68 13.58 -15.81
N GLU A 66 6.53 14.65 -16.59
CA GLU A 66 5.24 15.09 -17.09
C GLU A 66 4.91 14.45 -18.44
N PHE A 67 3.66 14.04 -18.60
CA PHE A 67 3.14 13.45 -19.84
C PHE A 67 1.87 14.21 -20.27
N ALA A 68 1.63 14.29 -21.56
CA ALA A 68 0.45 14.97 -22.08
C ALA A 68 -0.85 14.18 -21.82
N SER A 69 -0.75 12.86 -21.66
CA SER A 69 -1.92 12.01 -21.32
C SER A 69 -1.50 10.76 -20.54
N ALA A 70 -2.49 10.13 -19.88
CA ALA A 70 -2.30 8.86 -19.18
C ALA A 70 -1.89 7.72 -20.13
N GLU A 71 -2.42 7.75 -21.36
CA GLU A 71 -2.12 6.78 -22.41
C GLU A 71 -0.66 6.88 -22.86
N GLU A 72 -0.15 8.10 -23.00
CA GLU A 72 1.26 8.34 -23.31
C GLU A 72 2.18 7.86 -22.20
N GLN A 73 1.84 8.13 -20.94
CA GLN A 73 2.61 7.66 -19.78
C GLN A 73 2.67 6.13 -19.73
N ILE A 74 1.54 5.45 -19.91
CA ILE A 74 1.48 3.99 -19.93
C ILE A 74 2.29 3.40 -21.09
N ALA A 75 2.19 4.01 -22.29
CA ALA A 75 2.96 3.57 -23.44
C ALA A 75 4.47 3.75 -23.22
N PHE A 76 4.86 4.88 -22.64
CA PHE A 76 6.25 5.15 -22.27
C PHE A 76 6.77 4.09 -21.27
N VAL A 77 6.03 3.85 -20.20
CA VAL A 77 6.39 2.83 -19.18
C VAL A 77 6.60 1.47 -19.82
N LYS A 78 5.65 1.00 -20.64
CA LYS A 78 5.76 -0.31 -21.31
C LYS A 78 6.96 -0.42 -22.25
N GLY A 79 7.40 0.68 -22.81
CA GLY A 79 8.60 0.73 -23.66
C GLY A 79 9.91 0.87 -22.91
N ALA A 80 9.89 1.39 -21.69
CA ALA A 80 11.07 1.74 -20.90
C ALA A 80 11.50 0.66 -19.89
N ILE A 81 10.54 -0.12 -19.35
CA ILE A 81 10.84 -1.16 -18.36
C ILE A 81 11.40 -2.45 -18.98
N ALA A 82 12.15 -3.21 -18.21
CA ALA A 82 12.69 -4.51 -18.60
C ALA A 82 11.57 -5.51 -18.94
N LYS A 83 11.86 -6.43 -19.86
CA LYS A 83 10.87 -7.43 -20.33
C LYS A 83 10.29 -8.28 -19.20
N ASP A 84 11.08 -8.64 -18.20
CA ASP A 84 10.63 -9.44 -17.07
C ASP A 84 9.62 -8.63 -16.22
N ASN A 85 9.89 -7.35 -15.96
CA ASN A 85 9.00 -6.45 -15.24
C ASN A 85 7.75 -6.10 -16.06
N LEU A 86 7.87 -6.01 -17.39
CA LEU A 86 6.71 -5.86 -18.27
C LEU A 86 5.78 -7.08 -18.16
N ALA A 87 6.33 -8.30 -18.16
CA ALA A 87 5.53 -9.51 -17.95
C ALA A 87 4.82 -9.53 -16.59
N VAL A 88 5.49 -9.05 -15.54
CA VAL A 88 4.87 -8.90 -14.21
C VAL A 88 3.73 -7.87 -14.27
N LEU A 89 3.96 -6.70 -14.86
CA LEU A 89 2.95 -5.63 -14.99
C LEU A 89 1.72 -6.13 -15.77
N GLU A 90 1.92 -6.88 -16.85
CA GLU A 90 0.85 -7.42 -17.68
C GLU A 90 0.10 -8.61 -17.04
N SER A 91 0.71 -9.28 -16.06
CA SER A 91 0.06 -10.33 -15.28
C SER A 91 -0.90 -9.78 -14.21
N LEU A 92 -0.79 -8.50 -13.88
CA LEU A 92 -1.67 -7.85 -12.92
C LEU A 92 -3.02 -7.49 -13.57
N PRO A 93 -4.09 -7.40 -12.77
CA PRO A 93 -5.34 -6.83 -13.25
C PRO A 93 -5.15 -5.43 -13.84
N ALA A 94 -5.88 -5.11 -14.91
CA ALA A 94 -5.68 -3.90 -15.70
C ALA A 94 -5.80 -2.59 -14.88
N ASP A 95 -6.69 -2.57 -13.89
CA ASP A 95 -6.87 -1.45 -12.96
C ASP A 95 -5.63 -1.25 -12.06
N VAL A 96 -5.08 -2.34 -11.51
CA VAL A 96 -3.85 -2.29 -10.68
C VAL A 96 -2.64 -1.92 -11.52
N ALA A 97 -2.49 -2.51 -12.71
CA ALA A 97 -1.40 -2.16 -13.63
C ALA A 97 -1.45 -0.68 -14.03
N ARG A 98 -2.66 -0.15 -14.26
CA ARG A 98 -2.88 1.27 -14.55
C ARG A 98 -2.49 2.15 -13.36
N GLN A 99 -2.91 1.80 -12.13
CA GLN A 99 -2.56 2.53 -10.91
C GLN A 99 -1.03 2.60 -10.71
N LEU A 100 -0.34 1.46 -10.86
CA LEU A 100 1.12 1.42 -10.76
C LEU A 100 1.82 2.35 -11.75
N CYS A 101 1.26 2.56 -12.93
CA CYS A 101 1.82 3.46 -13.93
C CYS A 101 1.51 4.93 -13.68
N LEU A 102 0.36 5.28 -13.09
CA LEU A 102 -0.18 6.65 -13.07
C LEU A 102 -0.09 7.31 -11.70
N ASP A 103 -0.39 6.58 -10.63
CA ASP A 103 -0.53 7.19 -9.31
C ASP A 103 0.84 7.40 -8.66
N ARG A 104 1.12 8.64 -8.27
CA ARG A 104 2.36 9.06 -7.62
C ARG A 104 2.08 9.72 -6.28
N ASP A 105 2.97 9.50 -5.33
CA ASP A 105 3.00 10.26 -4.10
C ASP A 105 3.60 11.68 -4.34
N PRO A 106 3.54 12.59 -3.37
CA PRO A 106 4.15 13.92 -3.51
C PRO A 106 5.67 13.92 -3.75
N HIS A 107 6.34 12.77 -3.55
CA HIS A 107 7.77 12.60 -3.78
C HIS A 107 8.08 11.94 -5.12
N GLY A 108 7.05 11.64 -5.94
CA GLY A 108 7.19 11.03 -7.26
C GLY A 108 7.27 9.51 -7.28
N ASN A 109 7.13 8.83 -6.14
CA ASN A 109 7.12 7.37 -6.08
C ASN A 109 5.75 6.79 -6.41
N VAL A 110 5.73 5.52 -6.84
CA VAL A 110 4.48 4.76 -7.00
C VAL A 110 3.70 4.77 -5.69
N GLN A 111 2.44 5.19 -5.76
CA GLN A 111 1.58 5.26 -4.58
C GLN A 111 0.94 3.89 -4.27
N VAL A 112 1.74 2.97 -3.73
CA VAL A 112 1.33 1.57 -3.47
C VAL A 112 0.20 1.48 -2.45
N SER A 113 0.11 2.43 -1.52
CA SER A 113 -0.96 2.47 -0.50
C SER A 113 -2.37 2.63 -1.06
N LEU A 114 -2.52 3.09 -2.32
CA LEU A 114 -3.82 3.16 -3.00
C LEU A 114 -4.25 1.83 -3.62
N ILE A 115 -3.36 0.83 -3.67
CA ILE A 115 -3.72 -0.48 -4.20
C ILE A 115 -4.56 -1.21 -3.17
N GLU A 116 -5.82 -1.44 -3.49
CA GLU A 116 -6.75 -2.21 -2.67
C GLU A 116 -6.38 -3.70 -2.71
N THR A 117 -5.32 -4.06 -1.97
CA THR A 117 -4.71 -5.41 -1.96
C THR A 117 -5.73 -6.50 -1.63
N GLU A 118 -6.67 -6.22 -0.74
CA GLU A 118 -7.74 -7.12 -0.36
C GLU A 118 -8.69 -7.44 -1.53
N LYS A 119 -9.00 -6.46 -2.36
CA LYS A 119 -9.84 -6.66 -3.57
C LYS A 119 -9.08 -7.41 -4.64
N LEU A 120 -7.81 -7.05 -4.85
CA LEU A 120 -6.93 -7.76 -5.79
C LEU A 120 -6.85 -9.24 -5.45
N LEU A 121 -6.46 -9.57 -4.22
CA LEU A 121 -6.30 -10.96 -3.79
C LEU A 121 -7.62 -11.73 -3.82
N SER A 122 -8.72 -11.14 -3.37
CA SER A 122 -10.01 -11.85 -3.39
C SER A 122 -10.48 -12.18 -4.81
N ARG A 123 -10.24 -11.28 -5.79
CA ARG A 123 -10.55 -11.53 -7.20
C ARG A 123 -9.71 -12.68 -7.75
N MET A 124 -8.39 -12.64 -7.54
CA MET A 124 -7.48 -13.70 -8.00
C MET A 124 -7.79 -15.06 -7.34
N VAL A 125 -8.11 -15.07 -6.05
CA VAL A 125 -8.53 -16.27 -5.31
C VAL A 125 -9.85 -16.80 -5.87
N ALA A 126 -10.83 -15.94 -6.16
CA ALA A 126 -12.09 -16.32 -6.75
C ALA A 126 -11.92 -16.98 -8.13
N GLU A 127 -11.07 -16.41 -8.99
CA GLU A 127 -10.75 -16.97 -10.30
C GLU A 127 -10.07 -18.34 -10.19
N LYS A 128 -9.11 -18.48 -9.28
CA LYS A 128 -8.42 -19.74 -9.01
C LYS A 128 -9.37 -20.81 -8.48
N LEU A 129 -10.21 -20.47 -7.51
CA LEU A 129 -11.22 -21.38 -6.98
C LEU A 129 -12.28 -21.77 -8.02
N ALA A 130 -12.64 -20.86 -8.92
CA ALA A 130 -13.53 -21.17 -10.03
C ALA A 130 -12.90 -22.17 -11.01
N ALA A 131 -11.61 -22.03 -11.31
CA ALA A 131 -10.86 -23.01 -12.10
C ALA A 131 -10.80 -24.37 -11.37
N TRP A 132 -10.44 -24.39 -10.10
CA TRP A 132 -10.40 -25.60 -9.28
C TRP A 132 -11.77 -26.27 -9.13
N LYS A 133 -12.85 -25.52 -9.15
CA LYS A 133 -14.21 -26.08 -9.15
C LYS A 133 -14.50 -26.86 -10.44
N LYS A 134 -14.05 -26.35 -11.59
CA LYS A 134 -14.18 -27.07 -12.88
C LYS A 134 -13.35 -28.36 -12.91
N GLU A 135 -12.21 -28.33 -12.18
CA GLU A 135 -11.33 -29.51 -12.05
C GLU A 135 -11.76 -30.48 -10.93
N GLY A 136 -12.82 -30.18 -10.20
CA GLY A 136 -13.30 -31.00 -9.08
C GLY A 136 -12.47 -30.89 -7.79
N LYS A 137 -11.54 -29.93 -7.72
CA LYS A 137 -10.65 -29.70 -6.56
C LYS A 137 -11.28 -28.81 -5.48
N PHE A 138 -12.34 -28.07 -5.80
CA PHE A 138 -13.06 -27.21 -4.88
C PHE A 138 -14.56 -27.48 -4.95
N VAL A 139 -15.19 -27.79 -3.82
CA VAL A 139 -16.63 -28.14 -3.74
C VAL A 139 -17.48 -27.06 -3.07
N GLY A 140 -16.86 -26.02 -2.51
CA GLY A 140 -17.53 -24.96 -1.79
C GLY A 140 -18.17 -23.87 -2.65
N LYS A 141 -18.61 -22.81 -1.98
CA LYS A 141 -18.92 -21.50 -2.58
C LYS A 141 -17.93 -20.49 -2.01
N PHE A 142 -17.43 -19.61 -2.86
CA PHE A 142 -16.58 -18.51 -2.43
C PHE A 142 -17.28 -17.18 -2.67
N SER A 143 -17.39 -16.40 -1.60
CA SER A 143 -17.88 -15.02 -1.63
C SER A 143 -17.09 -14.24 -0.60
N ALA A 144 -16.34 -13.24 -1.03
CA ALA A 144 -15.53 -12.42 -0.16
C ALA A 144 -16.22 -11.09 0.13
N GLN A 145 -16.16 -10.65 1.37
CA GLN A 145 -16.45 -9.29 1.79
C GLN A 145 -15.15 -8.63 2.17
N HIS A 146 -14.84 -7.50 1.54
CA HIS A 146 -13.63 -6.75 1.80
C HIS A 146 -13.87 -5.75 2.92
N HIS A 147 -12.87 -5.59 3.76
CA HIS A 147 -12.85 -4.57 4.78
C HIS A 147 -11.45 -3.99 4.90
N PHE A 148 -11.30 -2.70 4.64
CA PHE A 148 -10.07 -1.96 4.83
C PHE A 148 -10.14 -1.22 6.15
N PHE A 149 -9.29 -1.60 7.10
CA PHE A 149 -9.31 -0.99 8.43
C PHE A 149 -8.71 0.42 8.44
N GLY A 150 -7.61 0.62 7.74
CA GLY A 150 -6.95 1.91 7.63
C GLY A 150 -6.69 2.58 8.98
N TYR A 151 -6.94 3.87 9.04
CA TYR A 151 -6.81 4.64 10.27
C TYR A 151 -7.79 4.21 11.35
N GLU A 152 -9.01 3.87 10.99
CA GLU A 152 -10.08 3.46 11.93
C GLU A 152 -9.68 2.20 12.73
N GLY A 153 -8.92 1.28 12.11
CA GLY A 153 -8.42 0.10 12.78
C GLY A 153 -7.16 0.32 13.62
N ARG A 154 -6.47 1.46 13.42
CA ARG A 154 -5.20 1.79 14.10
C ARG A 154 -5.34 2.87 15.17
N CYS A 155 -6.37 3.68 15.12
CA CYS A 155 -6.55 4.85 15.97
C CYS A 155 -7.77 4.71 16.85
N ALA A 156 -7.63 5.09 18.12
CA ALA A 156 -8.76 5.36 18.98
C ALA A 156 -9.32 6.77 18.69
N ALA A 157 -10.52 7.06 19.18
CA ALA A 157 -11.01 8.44 19.21
C ALA A 157 -10.01 9.32 19.98
N PRO A 158 -9.69 10.54 19.50
CA PRO A 158 -8.75 11.41 20.17
C PRO A 158 -9.25 11.79 21.57
N SER A 159 -8.34 11.76 22.54
CA SER A 159 -8.57 12.21 23.89
C SER A 159 -8.31 13.73 24.01
N ASN A 160 -8.66 14.33 25.17
CA ASN A 160 -8.27 15.71 25.45
C ASN A 160 -6.74 15.90 25.44
N TYR A 161 -5.99 14.90 25.89
CA TYR A 161 -4.53 14.91 25.79
C TYR A 161 -4.08 15.03 24.32
N ASP A 162 -4.64 14.25 23.42
CA ASP A 162 -4.30 14.31 22.00
C ASP A 162 -4.63 15.67 21.39
N ALA A 163 -5.77 16.26 21.79
CA ALA A 163 -6.18 17.59 21.34
C ALA A 163 -5.16 18.66 21.77
N ASP A 164 -4.79 18.70 23.04
CA ASP A 164 -3.83 19.66 23.58
C ASP A 164 -2.44 19.44 22.99
N TYR A 165 -2.03 18.18 22.81
CA TYR A 165 -0.73 17.83 22.26
C TYR A 165 -0.62 18.25 20.78
N CYS A 166 -1.58 17.91 19.95
CA CYS A 166 -1.60 18.27 18.53
C CYS A 166 -1.70 19.78 18.35
N TYR A 167 -2.52 20.47 19.14
CA TYR A 167 -2.60 21.93 19.12
C TYR A 167 -1.25 22.56 19.47
N SER A 168 -0.60 22.09 20.53
CA SER A 168 0.70 22.59 20.98
C SER A 168 1.79 22.36 19.93
N LEU A 169 1.81 21.20 19.27
CA LEU A 169 2.74 20.89 18.16
C LEU A 169 2.54 21.85 16.98
N GLY A 170 1.29 22.07 16.55
CA GLY A 170 0.95 22.96 15.44
C GLY A 170 1.26 24.42 15.75
N PHE A 171 0.94 24.89 16.96
CA PHE A 171 1.29 26.23 17.42
C PHE A 171 2.80 26.44 17.44
N ASN A 172 3.53 25.49 18.02
CA ASN A 172 5.00 25.57 18.07
C ASN A 172 5.63 25.54 16.66
N ALA A 173 5.11 24.70 15.72
CA ALA A 173 5.56 24.68 14.34
C ALA A 173 5.38 26.07 13.68
N SER A 174 4.23 26.72 13.88
CA SER A 174 3.97 28.08 13.40
C SER A 174 4.98 29.09 13.97
N ARG A 175 5.36 28.94 15.24
CA ARG A 175 6.38 29.82 15.88
C ARG A 175 7.77 29.56 15.32
N LEU A 176 8.14 28.32 15.04
CA LEU A 176 9.41 27.99 14.38
C LEU A 176 9.49 28.65 12.99
N ILE A 177 8.45 28.52 12.18
CA ILE A 177 8.36 29.14 10.85
C ILE A 177 8.44 30.66 10.94
N ALA A 178 7.69 31.29 11.86
CA ALA A 178 7.71 32.75 12.07
C ALA A 178 9.09 33.28 12.51
N ASN A 179 9.92 32.43 13.12
CA ASN A 179 11.29 32.75 13.49
C ASN A 179 12.33 32.31 12.44
N GLY A 180 11.90 32.01 11.20
CA GLY A 180 12.80 31.67 10.11
C GLY A 180 13.49 30.31 10.26
N LYS A 181 12.98 29.42 11.10
CA LYS A 181 13.52 28.08 11.27
C LYS A 181 12.92 27.15 10.24
N THR A 182 13.79 26.54 9.42
CA THR A 182 13.42 25.53 8.43
C THR A 182 14.20 24.23 8.69
N GLY A 183 13.64 23.08 8.33
CA GLY A 183 14.24 21.78 8.60
C GLY A 183 14.12 21.31 10.06
N TYR A 184 13.26 21.96 10.86
CA TYR A 184 13.04 21.61 12.27
C TYR A 184 11.77 20.80 12.44
N MET A 185 11.87 19.71 13.21
CA MET A 185 10.71 18.99 13.72
C MET A 185 10.19 19.69 14.98
N SER A 186 8.90 20.02 15.01
CA SER A 186 8.24 20.53 16.22
C SER A 186 8.13 19.43 17.27
N ILE A 187 8.52 19.70 18.49
CA ILE A 187 8.45 18.77 19.62
C ILE A 187 7.85 19.41 20.85
N ILE A 188 7.20 18.61 21.69
CA ILE A 188 6.73 18.98 23.02
C ILE A 188 7.36 18.02 24.03
N LYS A 189 7.96 18.55 25.08
CA LYS A 189 8.55 17.80 26.19
C LYS A 189 7.71 17.94 27.45
N ASN A 190 8.01 17.12 28.45
CA ASN A 190 7.32 17.09 29.73
C ASN A 190 5.83 16.74 29.64
N THR A 191 5.47 15.89 28.70
CA THR A 191 4.07 15.58 28.37
C THR A 191 3.34 14.71 29.41
N THR A 192 4.03 14.27 30.45
CA THR A 192 3.44 13.60 31.63
C THR A 192 2.91 14.58 32.67
N ALA A 193 3.29 15.87 32.58
CA ALA A 193 2.79 16.94 33.42
C ALA A 193 1.50 17.57 32.81
N PRO A 194 0.76 18.40 33.57
CA PRO A 194 -0.33 19.21 33.01
C PRO A 194 0.10 20.02 31.80
N ALA A 195 -0.78 20.22 30.82
CA ALA A 195 -0.45 20.88 29.55
C ALA A 195 0.17 22.29 29.70
N ALA A 196 -0.18 23.01 30.77
CA ALA A 196 0.41 24.33 31.08
C ALA A 196 1.92 24.29 31.43
N GLU A 197 2.42 23.11 31.76
CA GLU A 197 3.83 22.86 32.09
C GLU A 197 4.64 22.23 30.94
N TRP A 198 4.01 22.03 29.82
CA TRP A 198 4.67 21.45 28.64
C TRP A 198 5.68 22.44 28.05
N ILE A 199 6.76 21.89 27.52
CA ILE A 199 7.87 22.67 26.99
C ILE A 199 7.96 22.45 25.48
N ALA A 200 7.68 23.51 24.73
CA ALA A 200 7.81 23.51 23.27
C ALA A 200 9.29 23.63 22.84
N GLY A 201 9.66 22.94 21.77
CA GLY A 201 11.01 22.96 21.22
C GLY A 201 11.08 22.58 19.76
N GLY A 202 12.27 22.62 19.19
CA GLY A 202 12.55 22.18 17.83
C GLY A 202 13.79 21.30 17.79
N VAL A 203 13.77 20.27 16.94
CA VAL A 203 14.92 19.41 16.63
C VAL A 203 15.22 19.56 15.16
N PRO A 204 16.47 19.95 14.76
CA PRO A 204 16.91 20.05 13.38
C PRO A 204 17.01 18.68 12.73
#